data_1fe1d4548afb00d1600652192b59689c
#
_entry.id   1fe1d4548afb00d1600652192b59689c
#
_cell.length_a   1.000
_cell.length_b   1.000
_cell.length_c   1.000
_cell.angle_alpha   90.00
_cell.angle_beta   90.00
_cell.angle_gamma   90.00
#
_symmetry.space_group_name_H-M   'P 1'
#
loop_
_entity.id
_entity.type
_entity.pdbx_description
1 polymer ?
#
loop_
_entity_poly.entity_id
_entity_poly.type
_entity_poly.pdbx_seq_one_letter_code
_entity_poly.pdbx_strand_id
1 'polypeptide(L)'
;FGLLPPGPLVKADTAADGNLSTVLAFDVNDLYDLVDGRIEYKDYLVQYESAALPDREIVIDAARYQAVHGEGFEVLDGFEGQEGASLLTGEQGRVDWTVDIPESGLYHVSILYYPIEGKSSSIERMLLIDGEVPFQEAAYLQFDRIWDNQYDEVKRDNRGNDLRPQQIEKPEWREMLFKDYEGYYEQPFQFYFS
;
A
#
# COMPACT_ATOMS: atom_id res chain seq x y z
N PHE A 1 -20.86 -10.55 -18.56
CA PHE A 1 -19.91 -10.15 -17.51
C PHE A 1 -18.63 -9.73 -18.21
N GLY A 2 -18.49 -8.45 -18.52
CA GLY A 2 -17.27 -7.87 -19.06
C GLY A 2 -16.38 -7.49 -17.87
N LEU A 3 -15.19 -8.08 -17.81
CA LEU A 3 -14.10 -7.52 -17.01
C LEU A 3 -13.86 -6.10 -17.54
N LEU A 4 -14.07 -5.09 -16.71
CA LEU A 4 -13.55 -3.76 -16.97
C LEU A 4 -12.02 -3.89 -17.06
N PRO A 5 -11.39 -3.24 -18.05
CA PRO A 5 -9.93 -3.20 -18.09
C PRO A 5 -9.40 -2.63 -16.76
N PRO A 6 -8.25 -3.09 -16.27
CA PRO A 6 -7.63 -2.47 -15.10
C PRO A 6 -7.47 -0.98 -15.37
N GLY A 7 -7.99 -0.16 -14.47
CA GLY A 7 -7.79 1.29 -14.53
C GLY A 7 -6.29 1.63 -14.42
N PRO A 8 -5.92 2.88 -14.70
CA PRO A 8 -4.53 3.31 -14.70
C PRO A 8 -3.88 3.08 -13.33
N LEU A 9 -2.64 2.63 -13.38
CA LEU A 9 -1.81 2.33 -12.23
C LEU A 9 -0.98 3.56 -11.90
N VAL A 10 -0.99 4.04 -10.65
CA VAL A 10 -0.04 5.03 -10.17
C VAL A 10 1.19 4.28 -9.70
N LYS A 11 2.24 4.28 -10.50
CA LYS A 11 3.59 3.81 -10.14
C LYS A 11 4.53 4.99 -10.08
N ALA A 12 5.47 4.93 -9.16
CA ALA A 12 6.31 6.07 -8.83
C ALA A 12 7.49 6.32 -9.76
N ASP A 13 7.44 7.31 -10.66
CA ASP A 13 8.62 8.09 -11.08
C ASP A 13 8.26 9.47 -11.69
N THR A 14 8.82 10.52 -11.06
CA THR A 14 9.06 11.93 -11.42
C THR A 14 7.95 12.94 -11.75
N ALA A 15 7.89 13.91 -10.84
CA ALA A 15 7.89 15.38 -10.88
C ALA A 15 6.63 16.14 -11.29
N ALA A 16 6.16 16.90 -10.32
CA ALA A 16 5.55 18.21 -10.15
C ALA A 16 4.06 18.27 -9.78
N ASP A 17 3.84 18.86 -8.58
CA ASP A 17 2.63 19.52 -8.05
C ASP A 17 1.32 18.71 -7.88
N GLY A 18 1.37 17.70 -7.06
CA GLY A 18 0.28 17.10 -6.30
C GLY A 18 0.88 16.49 -5.02
N ASN A 19 0.20 16.52 -3.89
CA ASN A 19 0.80 16.09 -2.63
C ASN A 19 0.25 14.72 -2.22
N LEU A 20 0.99 13.65 -2.47
CA LEU A 20 0.68 12.31 -1.98
C LEU A 20 1.47 12.07 -0.70
N SER A 21 0.79 11.79 0.40
CA SER A 21 1.42 11.44 1.67
C SER A 21 0.99 10.05 2.09
N THR A 22 1.96 9.19 2.35
CA THR A 22 1.71 7.90 3.01
C THR A 22 2.09 8.02 4.47
N VAL A 23 1.16 7.71 5.33
CA VAL A 23 1.39 7.71 6.76
C VAL A 23 1.61 6.31 7.27
N LEU A 24 2.73 6.14 7.98
CA LEU A 24 3.14 4.89 8.60
C LEU A 24 2.82 4.98 10.09
N ALA A 25 1.74 4.39 10.55
CA ALA A 25 1.27 4.34 11.93
C ALA A 25 1.33 5.68 12.71
N PHE A 26 0.23 6.02 13.32
CA PHE A 26 0.07 7.16 14.23
C PHE A 26 -0.01 6.71 15.68
N ASP A 27 0.11 7.66 16.61
CA ASP A 27 -0.60 7.55 17.88
C ASP A 27 -2.10 7.35 17.59
N VAL A 28 -2.73 6.44 18.34
CA VAL A 28 -4.15 6.08 18.14
C VAL A 28 -5.06 7.31 18.20
N ASN A 29 -4.69 8.33 18.98
CA ASN A 29 -5.48 9.56 19.10
C ASN A 29 -5.41 10.42 17.84
N ASP A 30 -4.20 10.54 17.24
CA ASP A 30 -4.02 11.27 15.98
C ASP A 30 -4.80 10.59 14.84
N LEU A 31 -4.89 9.25 14.86
CA LEU A 31 -5.65 8.48 13.90
C LEU A 31 -7.15 8.79 13.96
N TYR A 32 -7.73 8.85 15.18
CA TYR A 32 -9.13 9.18 15.35
C TYR A 32 -9.46 10.58 14.80
N ASP A 33 -8.62 11.57 15.07
CA ASP A 33 -8.80 12.94 14.59
C ASP A 33 -8.75 13.04 13.05
N LEU A 34 -7.96 12.19 12.38
CA LEU A 34 -7.86 12.17 10.92
C LEU A 34 -9.01 11.43 10.23
N VAL A 35 -9.60 10.45 10.90
CA VAL A 35 -10.66 9.60 10.33
C VAL A 35 -12.06 10.06 10.76
N ASP A 36 -12.17 10.74 11.91
CA ASP A 36 -13.47 11.20 12.42
C ASP A 36 -14.16 12.12 11.42
N GLY A 37 -15.42 11.82 11.13
CA GLY A 37 -16.22 12.55 10.16
C GLY A 37 -15.90 12.27 8.69
N ARG A 38 -14.97 11.39 8.36
CA ARG A 38 -14.73 10.96 6.98
C ARG A 38 -15.86 10.07 6.48
N ILE A 39 -16.15 10.20 5.18
CA ILE A 39 -17.16 9.38 4.52
C ILE A 39 -16.65 7.96 4.25
N GLU A 40 -17.55 7.01 4.08
CA GLU A 40 -17.24 5.67 3.59
C GLU A 40 -16.86 5.71 2.09
N TYR A 41 -16.10 4.72 1.63
CA TYR A 41 -15.66 4.64 0.24
C TYR A 41 -16.81 4.69 -0.78
N LYS A 42 -17.93 4.04 -0.48
CA LYS A 42 -19.12 4.09 -1.37
C LYS A 42 -19.64 5.50 -1.60
N ASP A 43 -19.65 6.33 -0.54
CA ASP A 43 -20.14 7.71 -0.62
C ASP A 43 -19.10 8.62 -1.29
N TYR A 44 -17.81 8.30 -1.11
CA TYR A 44 -16.73 8.93 -1.84
C TYR A 44 -16.85 8.71 -3.35
N LEU A 45 -17.13 7.49 -3.81
CA LEU A 45 -17.33 7.21 -5.23
C LEU A 45 -18.53 7.96 -5.82
N VAL A 46 -19.60 8.14 -5.05
CA VAL A 46 -20.77 8.94 -5.50
C VAL A 46 -20.37 10.41 -5.74
N GLN A 47 -19.49 10.98 -4.93
CA GLN A 47 -19.01 12.36 -5.14
C GLN A 47 -18.22 12.50 -6.45
N TYR A 48 -17.56 11.46 -6.89
CA TYR A 48 -16.73 11.44 -8.09
C TYR A 48 -17.29 10.61 -9.24
N GLU A 49 -18.61 10.30 -9.24
CA GLU A 49 -19.24 9.45 -10.25
C GLU A 49 -19.08 9.95 -11.69
N SER A 50 -18.90 11.26 -11.86
CA SER A 50 -18.67 11.90 -13.15
C SER A 50 -17.20 12.20 -13.47
N ALA A 51 -16.28 11.80 -12.58
CA ALA A 51 -14.86 12.03 -12.81
C ALA A 51 -14.33 11.17 -13.97
N ALA A 52 -13.31 11.68 -14.66
CA ALA A 52 -12.64 10.93 -15.70
C ALA A 52 -11.97 9.68 -15.13
N LEU A 53 -11.78 8.67 -15.99
CA LEU A 53 -10.95 7.49 -15.72
C LEU A 53 -9.75 7.58 -16.69
N PRO A 54 -8.69 8.30 -16.33
CA PRO A 54 -7.55 8.49 -17.23
C PRO A 54 -6.87 7.17 -17.57
N ASP A 55 -6.53 6.98 -18.83
CA ASP A 55 -5.74 5.82 -19.29
C ASP A 55 -4.25 6.19 -19.25
N ARG A 56 -3.75 6.43 -18.05
CA ARG A 56 -2.37 6.84 -17.78
C ARG A 56 -1.80 6.15 -16.57
N GLU A 57 -0.55 5.76 -16.70
CA GLU A 57 0.26 5.32 -15.58
C GLU A 57 1.16 6.47 -15.10
N ILE A 58 1.17 6.72 -13.79
CA ILE A 58 2.05 7.67 -13.12
C ILE A 58 2.91 6.86 -12.17
N VAL A 59 4.23 6.88 -12.38
CA VAL A 59 5.19 6.13 -11.57
C VAL A 59 5.86 7.08 -10.59
N ILE A 60 5.82 6.82 -9.23
CA ILE A 60 6.47 7.62 -8.17
C ILE A 60 7.71 6.87 -7.68
N ASP A 61 8.91 7.39 -7.78
CA ASP A 61 10.11 6.81 -7.16
C ASP A 61 10.05 6.98 -5.64
N ALA A 62 9.89 5.88 -4.91
CA ALA A 62 9.76 5.90 -3.45
C ALA A 62 10.94 6.58 -2.75
N ALA A 63 12.13 6.57 -3.35
CA ALA A 63 13.32 7.21 -2.82
C ALA A 63 13.36 8.73 -3.07
N ARG A 64 12.48 9.26 -3.93
CA ARG A 64 12.37 10.70 -4.22
C ARG A 64 11.26 11.36 -3.42
N TYR A 65 11.24 11.12 -2.13
CA TYR A 65 10.30 11.75 -1.23
C TYR A 65 10.65 13.24 -1.01
N GLN A 66 9.63 14.03 -0.73
CA GLN A 66 9.79 15.45 -0.38
C GLN A 66 10.16 15.63 1.09
N ALA A 67 9.53 14.86 1.97
CA ALA A 67 9.75 14.89 3.41
C ALA A 67 9.51 13.53 4.06
N VAL A 68 10.19 13.29 5.17
CA VAL A 68 9.94 12.19 6.09
C VAL A 68 9.76 12.74 7.50
N HIS A 69 8.85 12.15 8.26
CA HIS A 69 8.55 12.48 9.63
C HIS A 69 8.60 11.20 10.47
N GLY A 70 9.50 11.10 11.42
CA GLY A 70 9.75 9.92 12.23
C GLY A 70 11.14 9.34 12.03
N GLU A 71 11.34 8.12 12.51
CA GLU A 71 12.63 7.43 12.50
C GLU A 71 12.56 6.14 11.68
N GLY A 72 13.71 5.59 11.30
CA GLY A 72 13.81 4.30 10.60
C GLY A 72 13.57 4.40 9.10
N PHE A 73 13.80 5.56 8.50
CA PHE A 73 13.78 5.73 7.06
C PHE A 73 15.20 5.69 6.50
N GLU A 74 15.41 4.88 5.47
CA GLU A 74 16.70 4.75 4.79
C GLU A 74 16.48 4.44 3.31
N VAL A 75 17.28 5.07 2.45
CA VAL A 75 17.29 4.75 1.02
C VAL A 75 18.29 3.64 0.78
N LEU A 76 17.82 2.53 0.22
CA LEU A 76 18.62 1.35 -0.08
C LEU A 76 18.70 1.16 -1.59
N ASP A 77 19.92 1.02 -2.12
CA ASP A 77 20.14 0.75 -3.55
C ASP A 77 20.33 -0.74 -3.80
N GLY A 78 19.64 -1.27 -4.83
CA GLY A 78 19.74 -2.68 -5.20
C GLY A 78 19.26 -3.68 -4.16
N PHE A 79 18.36 -3.26 -3.25
CA PHE A 79 17.89 -4.09 -2.15
C PHE A 79 17.17 -5.34 -2.65
N GLU A 80 17.60 -6.52 -2.16
CA GLU A 80 17.04 -7.84 -2.49
C GLU A 80 16.79 -8.06 -4.00
N GLY A 81 17.77 -7.60 -4.82
CA GLY A 81 17.77 -7.79 -6.25
C GLY A 81 16.86 -6.86 -7.06
N GLN A 82 16.19 -5.92 -6.40
CA GLN A 82 15.40 -4.87 -7.07
C GLN A 82 16.36 -3.84 -7.66
N GLU A 83 16.20 -3.54 -8.96
CA GLU A 83 16.97 -2.46 -9.60
C GLU A 83 16.52 -1.08 -9.09
N GLY A 84 17.50 -0.19 -8.88
CA GLY A 84 17.26 1.17 -8.40
C GLY A 84 17.16 1.28 -6.88
N ALA A 85 16.71 2.44 -6.43
CA ALA A 85 16.62 2.77 -5.02
C ALA A 85 15.26 2.38 -4.44
N SER A 86 15.26 1.87 -3.23
CA SER A 86 14.07 1.55 -2.43
C SER A 86 14.07 2.36 -1.14
N LEU A 87 12.91 2.67 -0.61
CA LEU A 87 12.79 3.35 0.67
C LEU A 87 12.43 2.33 1.76
N LEU A 88 13.38 2.09 2.67
CA LEU A 88 13.10 1.42 3.92
C LEU A 88 12.23 2.34 4.79
N THR A 89 11.16 1.81 5.36
CA THR A 89 10.27 2.55 6.24
C THR A 89 10.21 1.90 7.61
N GLY A 90 10.21 2.70 8.67
CA GLY A 90 10.01 2.25 10.03
C GLY A 90 8.59 1.77 10.32
N GLU A 91 8.32 1.46 11.58
CA GLU A 91 6.99 1.07 12.04
C GLU A 91 6.05 2.27 12.18
N GLN A 92 6.62 3.44 12.46
CA GLN A 92 5.89 4.69 12.68
C GLN A 92 6.52 5.81 11.87
N GLY A 93 5.68 6.73 11.41
CA GLY A 93 6.11 7.91 10.72
C GLY A 93 5.28 8.23 9.49
N ARG A 94 5.74 9.19 8.73
CA ARG A 94 5.07 9.68 7.52
C ARG A 94 6.10 9.97 6.44
N VAL A 95 5.75 9.63 5.21
CA VAL A 95 6.51 10.00 4.02
C VAL A 95 5.60 10.80 3.09
N ASP A 96 6.10 11.92 2.61
CA ASP A 96 5.40 12.80 1.69
C ASP A 96 6.07 12.77 0.31
N TRP A 97 5.29 12.56 -0.73
CA TRP A 97 5.71 12.69 -2.12
C TRP A 97 4.88 13.78 -2.80
N THR A 98 5.51 14.50 -3.69
CA THR A 98 4.82 15.38 -4.64
C THR A 98 4.66 14.64 -5.95
N VAL A 99 3.45 14.62 -6.48
CA VAL A 99 3.09 13.88 -7.71
C VAL A 99 2.46 14.83 -8.70
N ASP A 100 2.94 14.81 -9.95
CA ASP A 100 2.30 15.53 -11.05
C ASP A 100 1.13 14.72 -11.59
N ILE A 101 -0.03 15.32 -11.57
CA ILE A 101 -1.27 14.74 -12.09
C ILE A 101 -1.67 15.46 -13.38
N PRO A 102 -1.24 14.99 -14.54
CA PRO A 102 -1.48 15.68 -15.81
C PRO A 102 -2.95 15.68 -16.26
N GLU A 103 -3.76 14.79 -15.69
CA GLU A 103 -5.18 14.68 -15.98
C GLU A 103 -5.94 14.32 -14.69
N SER A 104 -6.83 15.20 -14.26
CA SER A 104 -7.65 14.95 -13.07
C SER A 104 -8.60 13.79 -13.28
N GLY A 105 -8.74 12.92 -12.28
CA GLY A 105 -9.62 11.76 -12.39
C GLY A 105 -9.44 10.73 -11.26
N LEU A 106 -10.11 9.61 -11.42
CA LEU A 106 -10.02 8.48 -10.50
C LEU A 106 -8.93 7.52 -10.98
N TYR A 107 -7.98 7.23 -10.09
CA TYR A 107 -6.85 6.33 -10.30
C TYR A 107 -6.86 5.19 -9.30
N HIS A 108 -6.37 4.04 -9.70
CA HIS A 108 -5.94 3.01 -8.76
C HIS A 108 -4.52 3.32 -8.27
N VAL A 109 -4.27 3.04 -7.01
CA VAL A 109 -2.93 3.15 -6.43
C VAL A 109 -2.40 1.75 -6.17
N SER A 110 -1.17 1.47 -6.60
CA SER A 110 -0.43 0.26 -6.24
C SER A 110 0.90 0.61 -5.59
N ILE A 111 1.44 -0.32 -4.85
CA ILE A 111 2.76 -0.23 -4.27
C ILE A 111 3.54 -1.51 -4.54
N LEU A 112 4.79 -1.36 -4.96
CA LEU A 112 5.77 -2.44 -4.95
C LEU A 112 6.48 -2.41 -3.60
N TYR A 113 6.37 -3.47 -2.81
CA TYR A 113 6.92 -3.54 -1.47
C TYR A 113 7.62 -4.86 -1.19
N TYR A 114 8.51 -4.82 -0.21
CA TYR A 114 9.19 -6.00 0.33
C TYR A 114 8.89 -6.09 1.83
N PRO A 115 8.15 -7.09 2.31
CA PRO A 115 7.83 -7.24 3.73
C PRO A 115 9.05 -7.73 4.51
N ILE A 116 9.78 -6.81 5.15
CA ILE A 116 10.98 -7.17 5.93
C ILE A 116 10.61 -8.15 7.05
N GLU A 117 11.37 -9.24 7.17
CA GLU A 117 11.20 -10.25 8.20
C GLU A 117 11.25 -9.64 9.62
N GLY A 118 10.42 -10.10 10.51
CA GLY A 118 10.54 -9.73 11.92
C GLY A 118 9.26 -9.75 12.75
N LYS A 119 8.10 -9.42 12.22
CA LYS A 119 6.84 -9.44 12.99
C LYS A 119 5.77 -10.24 12.26
N SER A 120 5.05 -11.06 13.02
CA SER A 120 3.96 -11.88 12.49
C SER A 120 2.67 -11.10 12.18
N SER A 121 2.62 -9.79 12.50
CA SER A 121 1.47 -8.94 12.20
C SER A 121 1.48 -8.44 10.76
N SER A 122 0.30 -8.18 10.21
CA SER A 122 0.14 -7.47 8.94
C SER A 122 0.82 -6.10 8.98
N ILE A 123 1.19 -5.61 7.80
CA ILE A 123 1.72 -4.26 7.63
C ILE A 123 0.51 -3.36 7.36
N GLU A 124 0.30 -2.36 8.20
CA GLU A 124 -0.81 -1.42 8.08
C GLU A 124 -0.28 -0.04 7.66
N ARG A 125 -0.97 0.60 6.75
CA ARG A 125 -0.64 1.94 6.23
C ARG A 125 -1.91 2.75 6.06
N MET A 126 -1.75 4.07 6.11
CA MET A 126 -2.78 5.05 5.80
C MET A 126 -2.35 5.86 4.58
N LEU A 127 -3.27 6.14 3.68
CA LEU A 127 -3.06 7.04 2.57
C LEU A 127 -3.66 8.41 2.88
N LEU A 128 -2.86 9.45 2.67
CA LEU A 128 -3.32 10.83 2.65
C LEU A 128 -3.17 11.40 1.24
N ILE A 129 -4.16 12.14 0.78
CA ILE A 129 -4.12 12.95 -0.44
C ILE A 129 -4.32 14.39 0.00
N ASP A 130 -3.38 15.26 -0.34
CA ASP A 130 -3.38 16.67 0.07
C ASP A 130 -3.46 16.86 1.61
N GLY A 131 -2.89 15.91 2.35
CA GLY A 131 -2.85 15.93 3.82
C GLY A 131 -4.11 15.40 4.50
N GLU A 132 -5.10 14.91 3.76
CA GLU A 132 -6.36 14.39 4.27
C GLU A 132 -6.58 12.93 3.89
N VAL A 133 -7.20 12.15 4.78
CA VAL A 133 -7.67 10.80 4.47
C VAL A 133 -8.88 10.93 3.54
N PRO A 134 -8.85 10.37 2.33
CA PRO A 134 -9.92 10.58 1.35
C PRO A 134 -11.25 9.91 1.74
N PHE A 135 -11.21 8.77 2.39
CA PHE A 135 -12.35 8.03 2.92
C PHE A 135 -11.90 7.09 4.04
N GLN A 136 -12.82 6.60 4.87
CA GLN A 136 -12.49 5.86 6.09
C GLN A 136 -11.57 4.66 5.85
N GLU A 137 -11.84 3.86 4.83
CA GLU A 137 -11.09 2.63 4.54
C GLU A 137 -9.64 2.90 4.06
N ALA A 138 -9.36 4.12 3.56
CA ALA A 138 -8.00 4.52 3.19
C ALA A 138 -7.06 4.70 4.41
N ALA A 139 -7.62 4.73 5.62
CA ALA A 139 -6.85 4.73 6.85
C ALA A 139 -6.35 3.34 7.27
N TYR A 140 -6.86 2.27 6.66
CA TYR A 140 -6.61 0.89 7.10
C TYR A 140 -6.17 0.00 5.94
N LEU A 141 -5.18 0.44 5.19
CA LEU A 141 -4.60 -0.35 4.09
C LEU A 141 -3.68 -1.42 4.67
N GLN A 142 -4.00 -2.68 4.42
CA GLN A 142 -3.21 -3.80 4.91
C GLN A 142 -2.41 -4.45 3.78
N PHE A 143 -1.17 -4.81 4.09
CA PHE A 143 -0.23 -5.46 3.19
C PHE A 143 0.20 -6.80 3.77
N ASP A 144 0.11 -7.84 2.96
CA ASP A 144 0.35 -9.20 3.38
C ASP A 144 1.85 -9.48 3.56
N ARG A 145 2.17 -10.26 4.59
CA ARG A 145 3.44 -10.96 4.71
C ARG A 145 3.34 -12.32 4.02
N ILE A 146 4.43 -12.81 3.50
CA ILE A 146 4.47 -14.05 2.74
C ILE A 146 4.98 -15.14 3.66
N TRP A 147 4.21 -16.19 3.76
CA TRP A 147 4.51 -17.37 4.58
C TRP A 147 4.60 -18.60 3.69
N ASP A 148 5.58 -19.46 3.97
CA ASP A 148 5.76 -20.71 3.27
C ASP A 148 6.04 -21.84 4.27
N ASN A 149 5.91 -23.07 3.84
CA ASN A 149 6.28 -24.22 4.65
C ASN A 149 7.80 -24.30 4.79
N GLN A 150 8.29 -24.55 5.99
CA GLN A 150 9.71 -24.76 6.23
C GLN A 150 10.28 -25.91 5.40
N TYR A 151 9.42 -26.88 5.02
CA TYR A 151 9.75 -28.00 4.15
C TYR A 151 8.48 -28.53 3.47
N ASP A 152 8.63 -29.01 2.24
CA ASP A 152 7.53 -29.58 1.46
C ASP A 152 7.35 -31.08 1.68
N GLU A 153 8.38 -31.77 2.19
CA GLU A 153 8.34 -33.20 2.43
C GLU A 153 7.51 -33.54 3.66
N VAL A 154 6.66 -34.57 3.56
CA VAL A 154 5.91 -35.10 4.70
C VAL A 154 6.88 -35.80 5.67
N LYS A 155 7.18 -35.17 6.78
CA LYS A 155 7.93 -35.74 7.87
C LYS A 155 6.98 -36.48 8.81
N ARG A 156 7.46 -37.60 9.40
CA ARG A 156 6.68 -38.40 10.35
C ARG A 156 7.35 -38.47 11.70
N ASP A 157 6.53 -38.52 12.73
CA ASP A 157 7.00 -38.78 14.10
C ASP A 157 7.37 -40.27 14.28
N ASN A 158 7.87 -40.61 15.46
CA ASN A 158 8.23 -41.96 15.81
C ASN A 158 7.05 -42.95 15.94
N ARG A 159 5.81 -42.47 15.82
CA ARG A 159 4.56 -43.20 15.82
C ARG A 159 3.93 -43.32 14.44
N GLY A 160 4.58 -42.72 13.42
CA GLY A 160 4.10 -42.72 12.03
C GLY A 160 3.09 -41.64 11.71
N ASN A 161 2.84 -40.69 12.61
CA ASN A 161 1.96 -39.55 12.32
C ASN A 161 2.68 -38.49 11.49
N ASP A 162 1.96 -37.90 10.56
CA ASP A 162 2.48 -36.80 9.74
C ASP A 162 2.70 -35.52 10.59
N LEU A 163 3.90 -34.99 10.51
CA LEU A 163 4.25 -33.72 11.15
C LEU A 163 3.94 -32.56 10.20
N ARG A 164 3.13 -31.60 10.66
CA ARG A 164 2.90 -30.36 9.90
C ARG A 164 4.17 -29.54 9.87
N PRO A 165 4.57 -29.02 8.70
CA PRO A 165 5.69 -28.09 8.62
C PRO A 165 5.37 -26.81 9.39
N GLN A 166 6.40 -26.23 9.97
CA GLN A 166 6.31 -24.89 10.54
C GLN A 166 6.18 -23.89 9.39
N GLN A 167 5.33 -22.86 9.57
CA GLN A 167 5.28 -21.72 8.67
C GLN A 167 6.46 -20.80 8.98
N ILE A 168 7.21 -20.44 7.97
CA ILE A 168 8.30 -19.47 8.04
C ILE A 168 7.99 -18.29 7.13
N GLU A 169 8.37 -17.11 7.56
CA GLU A 169 8.29 -15.92 6.73
C GLU A 169 9.26 -16.06 5.55
N LYS A 170 8.79 -15.75 4.32
CA LYS A 170 9.58 -15.81 3.09
C LYS A 170 9.39 -14.51 2.32
N PRO A 171 10.06 -13.44 2.75
CA PRO A 171 9.90 -12.14 2.13
C PRO A 171 10.31 -12.18 0.64
N GLU A 172 9.50 -11.54 -0.18
CA GLU A 172 9.80 -11.31 -1.60
C GLU A 172 9.17 -9.99 -2.07
N TRP A 173 9.68 -9.43 -3.15
CA TRP A 173 9.07 -8.27 -3.78
C TRP A 173 7.68 -8.59 -4.30
N ARG A 174 6.71 -7.75 -3.93
CA ARG A 174 5.31 -7.92 -4.32
C ARG A 174 4.69 -6.58 -4.68
N GLU A 175 3.98 -6.55 -5.79
CA GLU A 175 3.12 -5.43 -6.14
C GLU A 175 1.70 -5.71 -5.63
N MET A 176 1.07 -4.69 -5.04
CA MET A 176 -0.30 -4.80 -4.55
C MET A 176 -1.06 -3.50 -4.81
N LEU A 177 -2.25 -3.63 -5.39
CA LEU A 177 -3.24 -2.55 -5.47
C LEU A 177 -3.85 -2.28 -4.09
N PHE A 178 -4.11 -1.02 -3.80
CA PHE A 178 -4.83 -0.64 -2.59
C PHE A 178 -6.27 -1.12 -2.70
N LYS A 179 -6.69 -1.93 -1.76
CA LYS A 179 -7.98 -2.59 -1.75
C LYS A 179 -8.51 -2.72 -0.33
N ASP A 180 -9.80 -3.02 -0.24
CA ASP A 180 -10.42 -3.39 1.02
C ASP A 180 -9.89 -4.76 1.49
N TYR A 181 -9.29 -4.79 2.66
CA TYR A 181 -8.81 -6.01 3.27
C TYR A 181 -9.95 -6.86 3.84
N GLU A 182 -11.01 -6.23 4.34
CA GLU A 182 -12.15 -6.92 4.92
C GLU A 182 -13.05 -7.55 3.84
N GLY A 183 -12.89 -7.16 2.58
CA GLY A 183 -13.58 -7.76 1.43
C GLY A 183 -15.01 -7.30 1.21
N TYR A 184 -15.40 -6.16 1.79
CA TYR A 184 -16.70 -5.54 1.49
C TYR A 184 -16.75 -5.01 0.05
N TYR A 185 -15.59 -4.61 -0.49
CA TYR A 185 -15.44 -4.15 -1.86
C TYR A 185 -14.55 -5.12 -2.65
N GLU A 186 -15.12 -5.71 -3.71
CA GLU A 186 -14.39 -6.70 -4.55
C GLU A 186 -13.31 -6.07 -5.43
N GLN A 187 -13.51 -4.80 -5.81
CA GLN A 187 -12.60 -4.07 -6.69
C GLN A 187 -11.59 -3.25 -5.86
N PRO A 188 -10.37 -3.04 -6.39
CA PRO A 188 -9.42 -2.12 -5.78
C PRO A 188 -10.01 -0.71 -5.63
N PHE A 189 -9.55 -0.01 -4.60
CA PHE A 189 -9.96 1.37 -4.36
C PHE A 189 -9.55 2.29 -5.51
N GLN A 190 -10.39 3.25 -5.79
CA GLN A 190 -10.13 4.36 -6.70
C GLN A 190 -9.99 5.65 -5.88
N PHE A 191 -9.00 6.44 -6.23
CA PHE A 191 -8.67 7.69 -5.56
C PHE A 191 -8.73 8.83 -6.57
N TYR A 192 -9.40 9.92 -6.21
CA TYR A 192 -9.44 11.10 -7.06
C TYR A 192 -8.18 11.95 -6.86
N PHE A 193 -7.55 12.29 -7.97
CA PHE A 193 -6.43 13.21 -8.04
C PHE A 193 -6.74 14.35 -9.01
N SER A 194 -6.24 15.57 -8.69
CA SER A 194 -6.47 16.78 -9.51
C SER A 194 -5.22 17.65 -9.62
#